data_d07d7bec952b06970e90bd1f035500ea
#
_entry.id   d07d7bec952b06970e90bd1f035500ea
#
_cell.length_a   1.000
_cell.length_b   1.000
_cell.length_c   1.000
_cell.angle_alpha   90.00
_cell.angle_beta   90.00
_cell.angle_gamma   90.00
#
_symmetry.space_group_name_H-M   'P 1'
#
loop_
_entity.id
_entity.type
_entity.pdbx_description
1 polymer ?
#
loop_
_entity_poly.entity_id
_entity_poly.type
_entity_poly.pdbx_seq_one_letter_code
_entity_poly.pdbx_strand_id
1 'polypeptide(L)'
;MFVKTFCAAVNGLEVTTVTVEVSLTRGVLYHLTGLGDAAVKESHDRIAAALLNNGYKFPVADITANLSPADLKKEGSGFDLPLAIAILAVDGKMQADRLAEYMLVGELGLDGQLRPVKGALPIAIKARAEHFKGLIVPKANEHEAAVVDKLDVYGMNNILEVVNFLNGSSSSEPCVVDTRREFYARQYQFDLDFSDVRGQESVKRALEVAAAGGHNLIMIGPPGSGKSMMAKRLPSILPPLSLSESLETTQIHSIAGKIGKGEGLISQRPFRSPHHTISEVALVGGGQSPLPGEISLAHNGVLFADELPEFNKHTLEVLRQPLEDRQITISRAKYTVTYPCSFMFVASMNPCPCGYYGDPTHTCVCTPGQIQRYMNKISGPLLDRIDIQCEIAPVPFKDLSKAAPGETSGQIRERVIKARAIQTERFNEVKGVHCNAQMSERLIRQYAQPDSEGLNILRIAMERLKLSARAYNRILKVARTIADLEGSEQILSSHIAEAIGYRNLDRGDWAERGL
;
A
#
# COMPACT_ATOMS: atom_id res chain seq x y z
N MET A 1 32.20 -32.52 10.01
CA MET A 1 31.32 -32.56 8.85
C MET A 1 30.76 -31.15 8.65
N PHE A 2 30.48 -30.70 7.43
CA PHE A 2 30.08 -29.34 7.15
C PHE A 2 28.94 -29.37 6.11
N VAL A 3 27.85 -28.62 6.36
CA VAL A 3 26.67 -28.57 5.49
C VAL A 3 26.26 -27.11 5.30
N LYS A 4 25.71 -26.82 4.10
CA LYS A 4 25.12 -25.53 3.75
C LYS A 4 23.65 -25.69 3.38
N THR A 5 22.82 -24.77 3.87
CA THR A 5 21.46 -24.53 3.39
C THR A 5 21.29 -23.05 3.05
N PHE A 6 20.24 -22.70 2.34
CA PHE A 6 19.99 -21.34 1.87
C PHE A 6 18.66 -20.81 2.41
N CYS A 7 18.69 -19.57 2.87
CA CYS A 7 17.54 -18.83 3.36
C CYS A 7 17.61 -17.40 2.82
N ALA A 8 16.70 -16.53 3.23
CA ALA A 8 16.72 -15.12 2.87
C ALA A 8 16.45 -14.22 4.07
N ALA A 9 17.10 -13.07 4.10
CA ALA A 9 16.82 -11.96 5.00
C ALA A 9 16.10 -10.85 4.24
N VAL A 10 15.00 -10.37 4.80
CA VAL A 10 14.18 -9.29 4.22
C VAL A 10 14.50 -8.00 4.96
N ASN A 11 14.93 -6.97 4.24
CA ASN A 11 15.20 -5.64 4.77
C ASN A 11 14.48 -4.59 3.91
N GLY A 12 13.31 -4.15 4.35
CA GLY A 12 12.42 -3.38 3.50
C GLY A 12 11.99 -4.21 2.28
N LEU A 13 12.12 -3.64 1.09
CA LEU A 13 11.85 -4.34 -0.19
C LEU A 13 13.03 -5.17 -0.69
N GLU A 14 14.20 -4.97 -0.12
CA GLU A 14 15.41 -5.71 -0.50
C GLU A 14 15.48 -7.06 0.20
N VAL A 15 15.82 -8.09 -0.57
CA VAL A 15 16.01 -9.44 -0.06
C VAL A 15 17.43 -9.89 -0.36
N THR A 16 18.12 -10.33 0.67
CA THR A 16 19.49 -10.86 0.57
C THR A 16 19.48 -12.33 0.91
N THR A 17 20.10 -13.14 0.07
CA THR A 17 20.29 -14.57 0.33
C THR A 17 21.24 -14.77 1.48
N VAL A 18 20.83 -15.61 2.43
CA VAL A 18 21.62 -15.99 3.59
C VAL A 18 22.04 -17.46 3.47
N THR A 19 23.35 -17.69 3.45
CA THR A 19 23.88 -19.03 3.56
C THR A 19 23.96 -19.42 5.03
N VAL A 20 23.27 -20.49 5.37
CA VAL A 20 23.30 -21.11 6.69
C VAL A 20 24.31 -22.23 6.68
N GLU A 21 25.40 -22.08 7.38
CA GLU A 21 26.51 -23.01 7.45
C GLU A 21 26.55 -23.68 8.82
N VAL A 22 26.54 -25.01 8.87
CA VAL A 22 26.58 -25.76 10.14
C VAL A 22 27.72 -26.78 10.11
N SER A 23 28.49 -26.80 11.18
CA SER A 23 29.55 -27.78 11.41
C SER A 23 29.43 -28.42 12.80
N LEU A 24 29.81 -29.70 12.90
CA LEU A 24 29.89 -30.46 14.15
C LEU A 24 31.34 -30.78 14.50
N THR A 25 31.67 -30.55 15.77
CA THR A 25 32.93 -30.96 16.39
C THR A 25 32.69 -31.64 17.75
N ARG A 26 33.72 -32.17 18.39
CA ARG A 26 33.57 -32.83 19.72
C ARG A 26 33.28 -31.79 20.79
N GLY A 27 32.16 -31.97 21.53
CA GLY A 27 31.76 -31.09 22.64
C GLY A 27 30.26 -31.13 22.89
N VAL A 28 29.71 -30.07 23.51
CA VAL A 28 28.31 -29.96 23.90
C VAL A 28 27.76 -28.53 23.75
N LEU A 29 28.51 -27.65 23.09
CA LEU A 29 28.16 -26.23 22.99
C LEU A 29 27.44 -25.91 21.67
N TYR A 30 26.55 -24.92 21.70
CA TYR A 30 25.91 -24.35 20.52
C TYR A 30 26.41 -22.92 20.32
N HIS A 31 27.05 -22.66 19.19
CA HIS A 31 27.57 -21.35 18.81
C HIS A 31 26.85 -20.86 17.56
N LEU A 32 26.20 -19.70 17.68
CA LEU A 32 25.55 -19.03 16.54
C LEU A 32 26.29 -17.73 16.23
N THR A 33 26.75 -17.57 14.99
CA THR A 33 27.45 -16.40 14.47
C THR A 33 26.67 -15.78 13.27
N GLY A 34 27.00 -14.53 12.90
CA GLY A 34 26.41 -13.86 11.74
C GLY A 34 25.28 -12.87 12.07
N LEU A 35 25.38 -12.14 13.18
CA LEU A 35 24.49 -11.02 13.56
C LEU A 35 22.99 -11.39 13.65
N GLY A 36 22.65 -12.56 14.21
CA GLY A 36 21.26 -12.88 14.54
C GLY A 36 20.70 -11.98 15.65
N ASP A 37 19.42 -11.60 15.54
CA ASP A 37 18.67 -10.93 16.60
C ASP A 37 18.35 -11.89 17.78
N ALA A 38 17.56 -11.44 18.75
CA ALA A 38 17.14 -12.28 19.88
C ALA A 38 16.36 -13.51 19.41
N ALA A 39 15.43 -13.35 18.46
CA ALA A 39 14.62 -14.44 17.94
C ALA A 39 15.45 -15.52 17.23
N VAL A 40 16.47 -15.11 16.47
CA VAL A 40 17.42 -16.03 15.83
C VAL A 40 18.30 -16.74 16.88
N LYS A 41 18.69 -16.05 17.94
CA LYS A 41 19.49 -16.67 19.04
C LYS A 41 18.69 -17.68 19.84
N GLU A 42 17.38 -17.45 20.03
CA GLU A 42 16.46 -18.37 20.71
C GLU A 42 16.05 -19.56 19.83
N SER A 43 16.45 -19.59 18.55
CA SER A 43 16.11 -20.67 17.61
C SER A 43 16.59 -22.05 18.10
N HIS A 44 17.71 -22.10 18.84
CA HIS A 44 18.26 -23.33 19.41
C HIS A 44 17.21 -24.12 20.20
N ASP A 45 16.51 -23.45 21.14
CA ASP A 45 15.56 -24.11 22.02
C ASP A 45 14.30 -24.58 21.24
N ARG A 46 13.84 -23.76 20.26
CA ARG A 46 12.73 -24.14 19.40
C ARG A 46 13.09 -25.32 18.51
N ILE A 47 14.27 -25.31 17.90
CA ILE A 47 14.75 -26.40 17.03
C ILE A 47 14.94 -27.66 17.83
N ALA A 48 15.58 -27.61 19.01
CA ALA A 48 15.81 -28.78 19.85
C ALA A 48 14.49 -29.45 20.27
N ALA A 49 13.49 -28.66 20.70
CA ALA A 49 12.17 -29.17 21.05
C ALA A 49 11.43 -29.74 19.83
N ALA A 50 11.43 -29.02 18.70
CA ALA A 50 10.79 -29.48 17.46
C ALA A 50 11.38 -30.82 16.96
N LEU A 51 12.70 -30.95 16.96
CA LEU A 51 13.36 -32.20 16.57
C LEU A 51 13.01 -33.35 17.51
N LEU A 52 13.07 -33.13 18.82
CA LEU A 52 12.75 -34.16 19.81
C LEU A 52 11.31 -34.66 19.68
N ASN A 53 10.36 -33.75 19.51
CA ASN A 53 8.94 -34.10 19.37
C ASN A 53 8.62 -34.81 18.04
N ASN A 54 9.52 -34.76 17.06
CA ASN A 54 9.42 -35.45 15.78
C ASN A 54 10.35 -36.67 15.65
N GLY A 55 10.83 -37.21 16.78
CA GLY A 55 11.59 -38.47 16.82
C GLY A 55 13.09 -38.34 16.52
N TYR A 56 13.61 -37.11 16.39
CA TYR A 56 15.03 -36.83 16.22
C TYR A 56 15.66 -36.42 17.55
N LYS A 57 16.83 -36.95 17.86
CA LYS A 57 17.63 -36.46 18.99
C LYS A 57 18.49 -35.29 18.52
N PHE A 58 18.51 -34.21 19.31
CA PHE A 58 19.43 -33.11 19.07
C PHE A 58 20.88 -33.63 19.24
N PRO A 59 21.82 -33.27 18.34
CA PRO A 59 23.20 -33.78 18.41
C PRO A 59 23.90 -33.39 19.70
N VAL A 60 24.58 -34.37 20.34
CA VAL A 60 25.47 -34.13 21.47
C VAL A 60 26.86 -33.86 20.91
N ALA A 61 27.09 -32.63 20.46
CA ALA A 61 28.31 -32.18 19.80
C ALA A 61 28.44 -30.66 19.97
N ASP A 62 29.64 -30.11 19.74
CA ASP A 62 29.80 -28.67 19.53
C ASP A 62 29.25 -28.34 18.15
N ILE A 63 28.17 -27.57 18.12
CA ILE A 63 27.51 -27.09 16.90
C ILE A 63 27.92 -25.64 16.66
N THR A 64 28.61 -25.38 15.56
CA THR A 64 28.83 -24.01 15.08
C THR A 64 27.95 -23.74 13.90
N ALA A 65 26.99 -22.84 14.08
CA ALA A 65 26.11 -22.33 13.01
C ALA A 65 26.54 -20.90 12.64
N ASN A 66 26.72 -20.65 11.35
CA ASN A 66 27.08 -19.35 10.81
C ASN A 66 26.06 -18.89 9.78
N LEU A 67 25.58 -17.65 9.92
CA LEU A 67 24.66 -17.02 8.99
C LEU A 67 25.41 -15.96 8.15
N SER A 68 25.80 -16.31 6.93
CA SER A 68 26.54 -15.43 6.02
C SER A 68 25.61 -14.68 5.05
N PRO A 69 25.86 -13.38 4.77
CA PRO A 69 27.01 -12.54 5.14
C PRO A 69 26.92 -11.99 6.57
N ALA A 70 28.07 -11.79 7.23
CA ALA A 70 28.13 -11.41 8.64
C ALA A 70 27.79 -9.94 8.93
N ASP A 71 27.84 -9.08 7.94
CA ASP A 71 27.54 -7.64 8.02
C ASP A 71 26.03 -7.34 8.00
N LEU A 72 25.23 -8.28 7.51
CA LEU A 72 23.78 -8.17 7.46
C LEU A 72 23.16 -8.73 8.77
N LYS A 73 22.33 -7.96 9.43
CA LYS A 73 21.54 -8.43 10.57
C LYS A 73 20.41 -9.36 10.10
N LYS A 74 20.30 -10.54 10.72
CA LYS A 74 19.23 -11.50 10.48
C LYS A 74 18.19 -11.36 11.56
N GLU A 75 16.95 -11.13 11.16
CA GLU A 75 15.84 -10.86 12.07
C GLU A 75 14.69 -11.84 11.88
N GLY A 76 14.06 -12.19 12.99
CA GLY A 76 12.87 -13.06 13.00
C GLY A 76 13.20 -14.55 12.99
N SER A 77 12.15 -15.34 13.10
CA SER A 77 12.18 -16.79 13.29
C SER A 77 12.21 -17.61 12.00
N GLY A 78 12.22 -16.95 10.83
CA GLY A 78 12.24 -17.63 9.51
C GLY A 78 13.48 -18.48 9.24
N PHE A 79 14.52 -18.35 10.06
CA PHE A 79 15.76 -19.12 9.98
C PHE A 79 15.70 -20.46 10.73
N ASP A 80 14.64 -20.74 11.50
CA ASP A 80 14.52 -21.98 12.27
C ASP A 80 14.56 -23.22 11.36
N LEU A 81 13.78 -23.21 10.28
CA LEU A 81 13.73 -24.32 9.34
C LEU A 81 15.09 -24.62 8.68
N PRO A 82 15.77 -23.67 8.01
CA PRO A 82 17.05 -23.95 7.38
C PRO A 82 18.13 -24.37 8.38
N LEU A 83 18.13 -23.83 9.61
CA LEU A 83 19.03 -24.27 10.68
C LEU A 83 18.76 -25.72 11.11
N ALA A 84 17.48 -26.07 11.33
CA ALA A 84 17.08 -27.42 11.72
C ALA A 84 17.47 -28.47 10.66
N ILE A 85 17.22 -28.16 9.38
CA ILE A 85 17.59 -29.02 8.26
C ILE A 85 19.11 -29.18 8.15
N ALA A 86 19.87 -28.09 8.30
CA ALA A 86 21.33 -28.15 8.30
C ALA A 86 21.89 -28.99 9.45
N ILE A 87 21.30 -28.88 10.65
CA ILE A 87 21.68 -29.69 11.83
C ILE A 87 21.39 -31.18 11.60
N LEU A 88 20.22 -31.54 11.05
CA LEU A 88 19.89 -32.93 10.73
C LEU A 88 20.83 -33.51 9.66
N ALA A 89 21.15 -32.74 8.65
CA ALA A 89 22.01 -33.16 7.56
C ALA A 89 23.46 -33.36 8.02
N VAL A 90 24.00 -32.43 8.84
CA VAL A 90 25.38 -32.54 9.33
C VAL A 90 25.54 -33.68 10.36
N ASP A 91 24.45 -34.04 11.07
CA ASP A 91 24.39 -35.20 11.99
C ASP A 91 24.13 -36.54 11.26
N GLY A 92 24.04 -36.52 9.93
CA GLY A 92 23.83 -37.72 9.12
C GLY A 92 22.41 -38.35 9.23
N LYS A 93 21.44 -37.61 9.74
CA LYS A 93 20.05 -38.06 9.89
C LYS A 93 19.18 -37.82 8.66
N MET A 94 19.72 -37.10 7.68
CA MET A 94 19.11 -36.89 6.36
C MET A 94 20.18 -36.72 5.28
N GLN A 95 19.80 -36.90 4.02
CA GLN A 95 20.68 -36.67 2.87
C GLN A 95 20.87 -35.17 2.59
N ALA A 96 22.09 -34.79 2.22
CA ALA A 96 22.44 -33.38 1.96
C ALA A 96 22.45 -33.00 0.46
N ASP A 97 22.28 -33.97 -0.45
CA ASP A 97 22.54 -33.82 -1.88
C ASP A 97 21.66 -32.76 -2.56
N ARG A 98 20.43 -32.61 -2.10
CA ARG A 98 19.45 -31.69 -2.68
C ARG A 98 19.39 -30.31 -2.00
N LEU A 99 20.13 -30.09 -0.90
CA LEU A 99 20.03 -28.86 -0.11
C LEU A 99 20.42 -27.60 -0.89
N ALA A 100 21.35 -27.73 -1.85
CA ALA A 100 21.79 -26.62 -2.69
C ALA A 100 20.77 -26.18 -3.76
N GLU A 101 19.79 -27.03 -4.05
CA GLU A 101 18.76 -26.76 -5.06
C GLU A 101 17.63 -25.87 -4.54
N TYR A 102 17.42 -25.83 -3.22
CA TYR A 102 16.26 -25.22 -2.60
C TYR A 102 16.62 -24.12 -1.63
N MET A 103 15.86 -23.01 -1.69
CA MET A 103 15.84 -22.03 -0.61
C MET A 103 14.78 -22.46 0.41
N LEU A 104 15.09 -22.31 1.70
CA LEU A 104 14.26 -22.77 2.82
C LEU A 104 13.90 -21.58 3.70
N VAL A 105 12.62 -21.39 4.03
CA VAL A 105 12.20 -20.38 5.00
C VAL A 105 11.02 -20.89 5.81
N GLY A 106 11.06 -20.70 7.13
CA GLY A 106 9.96 -21.12 8.00
C GLY A 106 10.31 -20.98 9.48
N GLU A 107 9.37 -20.55 10.28
CA GLU A 107 9.42 -20.62 11.73
C GLU A 107 8.97 -21.98 12.21
N LEU A 108 9.65 -22.56 13.18
CA LEU A 108 9.28 -23.84 13.79
C LEU A 108 8.52 -23.63 15.11
N GLY A 109 7.34 -24.24 15.20
CA GLY A 109 6.69 -24.49 16.47
C GLY A 109 7.44 -25.59 17.26
N LEU A 110 7.27 -25.64 18.59
CA LEU A 110 7.87 -26.68 19.43
C LEU A 110 7.40 -28.09 19.05
N ASP A 111 6.26 -28.20 18.41
CA ASP A 111 5.66 -29.42 17.86
C ASP A 111 6.22 -29.80 16.47
N GLY A 112 7.08 -28.96 15.89
CA GLY A 112 7.64 -29.13 14.55
C GLY A 112 6.74 -28.65 13.42
N GLN A 113 5.60 -28.00 13.71
CA GLN A 113 4.76 -27.36 12.70
C GLN A 113 5.43 -26.10 12.16
N LEU A 114 5.27 -25.86 10.85
CA LEU A 114 5.76 -24.65 10.19
C LEU A 114 4.74 -23.53 10.33
N ARG A 115 5.16 -22.41 10.91
CA ARG A 115 4.36 -21.21 11.09
C ARG A 115 4.62 -20.20 9.97
N PRO A 116 3.60 -19.38 9.62
CA PRO A 116 3.71 -18.38 8.56
C PRO A 116 4.85 -17.40 8.78
N VAL A 117 5.52 -17.02 7.70
CA VAL A 117 6.57 -16.00 7.67
C VAL A 117 6.10 -14.77 6.89
N LYS A 118 6.74 -13.63 7.15
CA LYS A 118 6.52 -12.39 6.41
C LYS A 118 7.48 -12.31 5.22
N GLY A 119 7.04 -11.69 4.13
CA GLY A 119 7.89 -11.45 2.98
C GLY A 119 8.11 -12.68 2.09
N ALA A 120 7.18 -13.65 2.06
CA ALA A 120 7.32 -14.83 1.23
C ALA A 120 7.40 -14.51 -0.26
N LEU A 121 6.63 -13.54 -0.75
CA LEU A 121 6.69 -13.10 -2.16
C LEU A 121 8.05 -12.48 -2.55
N PRO A 122 8.60 -11.47 -1.85
CA PRO A 122 9.92 -10.96 -2.20
C PRO A 122 11.03 -12.02 -2.06
N ILE A 123 10.91 -12.97 -1.12
CA ILE A 123 11.83 -14.12 -1.01
C ILE A 123 11.73 -15.01 -2.26
N ALA A 124 10.53 -15.32 -2.74
CA ALA A 124 10.33 -16.10 -3.96
C ALA A 124 10.90 -15.39 -5.19
N ILE A 125 10.72 -14.07 -5.32
CA ILE A 125 11.33 -13.28 -6.39
C ILE A 125 12.86 -13.39 -6.35
N LYS A 126 13.48 -13.34 -5.16
CA LYS A 126 14.92 -13.48 -4.97
C LYS A 126 15.39 -14.88 -5.32
N ALA A 127 14.70 -15.93 -4.84
CA ALA A 127 15.03 -17.32 -5.14
C ALA A 127 15.04 -17.60 -6.65
N ARG A 128 14.03 -17.08 -7.38
CA ARG A 128 14.00 -17.16 -8.84
C ARG A 128 15.18 -16.43 -9.50
N ALA A 129 15.48 -15.21 -9.04
CA ALA A 129 16.57 -14.40 -9.59
C ALA A 129 17.95 -15.06 -9.43
N GLU A 130 18.13 -15.84 -8.37
CA GLU A 130 19.35 -16.62 -8.10
C GLU A 130 19.32 -18.06 -8.64
N HIS A 131 18.29 -18.39 -9.45
CA HIS A 131 18.17 -19.67 -10.14
C HIS A 131 18.05 -20.90 -9.23
N PHE A 132 17.50 -20.75 -8.01
CA PHE A 132 17.10 -21.90 -7.21
C PHE A 132 16.05 -22.72 -7.98
N LYS A 133 16.11 -24.03 -7.87
CA LYS A 133 15.11 -24.93 -8.44
C LYS A 133 13.74 -24.75 -7.77
N GLY A 134 13.75 -24.52 -6.45
CA GLY A 134 12.52 -24.31 -5.73
C GLY A 134 12.70 -23.58 -4.39
N LEU A 135 11.55 -23.22 -3.84
CA LEU A 135 11.42 -22.56 -2.54
C LEU A 135 10.51 -23.40 -1.63
N ILE A 136 10.99 -23.74 -0.45
CA ILE A 136 10.22 -24.43 0.58
C ILE A 136 9.76 -23.39 1.62
N VAL A 137 8.43 -23.29 1.79
CA VAL A 137 7.77 -22.32 2.68
C VAL A 137 6.71 -23.01 3.53
N PRO A 138 6.27 -22.40 4.63
CA PRO A 138 5.08 -22.86 5.34
C PRO A 138 3.85 -22.91 4.42
N LYS A 139 2.98 -23.90 4.61
CA LYS A 139 1.76 -24.10 3.80
C LYS A 139 0.90 -22.84 3.67
N ALA A 140 0.87 -22.00 4.71
CA ALA A 140 0.12 -20.75 4.71
C ALA A 140 0.69 -19.69 3.75
N ASN A 141 1.96 -19.78 3.35
CA ASN A 141 2.63 -18.84 2.44
C ASN A 141 2.76 -19.37 1.00
N GLU A 142 2.35 -20.62 0.73
CA GLU A 142 2.59 -21.23 -0.57
C GLU A 142 1.96 -20.44 -1.72
N HIS A 143 0.70 -20.02 -1.56
CA HIS A 143 -0.05 -19.30 -2.60
C HIS A 143 0.58 -17.96 -2.93
N GLU A 144 0.99 -17.20 -1.88
CA GLU A 144 1.69 -15.94 -2.00
C GLU A 144 3.03 -16.09 -2.75
N ALA A 145 3.81 -17.12 -2.43
CA ALA A 145 5.11 -17.38 -3.05
C ALA A 145 4.97 -17.93 -4.48
N ALA A 146 3.96 -18.77 -4.74
CA ALA A 146 3.71 -19.42 -6.03
C ALA A 146 3.23 -18.48 -7.14
N VAL A 147 2.97 -17.22 -6.82
CA VAL A 147 2.74 -16.14 -7.81
C VAL A 147 3.93 -15.97 -8.77
N VAL A 148 5.13 -16.34 -8.32
CA VAL A 148 6.38 -16.15 -9.06
C VAL A 148 6.57 -17.24 -10.11
N ASP A 149 6.43 -16.89 -11.38
CA ASP A 149 6.66 -17.81 -12.50
C ASP A 149 8.07 -18.41 -12.51
N LYS A 150 8.21 -19.64 -13.00
CA LYS A 150 9.50 -20.34 -13.17
C LYS A 150 10.27 -20.59 -11.86
N LEU A 151 9.56 -20.79 -10.77
CA LEU A 151 10.08 -21.24 -9.48
C LEU A 151 9.11 -22.27 -8.91
N ASP A 152 9.59 -23.45 -8.59
CA ASP A 152 8.78 -24.47 -7.92
C ASP A 152 8.61 -24.12 -6.45
N VAL A 153 7.37 -23.90 -5.99
CA VAL A 153 7.08 -23.54 -4.60
C VAL A 153 6.42 -24.72 -3.90
N TYR A 154 6.99 -25.13 -2.77
CA TYR A 154 6.51 -26.24 -1.97
C TYR A 154 6.03 -25.74 -0.60
N GLY A 155 4.72 -25.76 -0.39
CA GLY A 155 4.09 -25.45 0.90
C GLY A 155 4.07 -26.67 1.80
N MET A 156 4.79 -26.61 2.94
CA MET A 156 4.91 -27.71 3.90
C MET A 156 4.25 -27.34 5.24
N ASN A 157 3.66 -28.33 5.93
CA ASN A 157 3.01 -28.13 7.21
C ASN A 157 3.96 -28.31 8.39
N ASN A 158 4.95 -29.18 8.27
CA ASN A 158 5.84 -29.56 9.36
C ASN A 158 7.23 -29.98 8.87
N ILE A 159 8.18 -30.10 9.81
CA ILE A 159 9.56 -30.44 9.51
C ILE A 159 9.71 -31.84 8.89
N LEU A 160 8.85 -32.81 9.25
CA LEU A 160 8.93 -34.17 8.69
C LEU A 160 8.61 -34.20 7.21
N GLU A 161 7.63 -33.41 6.75
CA GLU A 161 7.33 -33.26 5.34
C GLU A 161 8.54 -32.72 4.57
N VAL A 162 9.24 -31.71 5.13
CA VAL A 162 10.46 -31.14 4.51
C VAL A 162 11.59 -32.18 4.43
N VAL A 163 11.84 -32.90 5.52
CA VAL A 163 12.89 -33.95 5.55
C VAL A 163 12.60 -35.07 4.54
N ASN A 164 11.36 -35.57 4.51
CA ASN A 164 10.94 -36.62 3.57
C ASN A 164 11.05 -36.16 2.11
N PHE A 165 10.67 -34.92 1.83
CA PHE A 165 10.81 -34.34 0.48
C PHE A 165 12.28 -34.22 0.06
N LEU A 166 13.14 -33.70 0.92
CA LEU A 166 14.56 -33.51 0.64
C LEU A 166 15.31 -34.84 0.51
N ASN A 167 14.90 -35.87 1.26
CA ASN A 167 15.41 -37.26 1.13
C ASN A 167 14.88 -37.98 -0.12
N GLY A 168 13.94 -37.38 -0.87
CA GLY A 168 13.30 -38.06 -2.00
C GLY A 168 12.32 -39.17 -1.61
N SER A 169 11.93 -39.24 -0.34
CA SER A 169 11.01 -40.26 0.20
C SER A 169 9.55 -39.92 -0.03
N SER A 170 9.22 -38.67 -0.35
CA SER A 170 7.90 -38.21 -0.73
C SER A 170 7.92 -37.40 -2.03
N SER A 171 6.87 -37.59 -2.86
CA SER A 171 6.63 -36.80 -4.06
C SER A 171 5.65 -35.67 -3.74
N SER A 172 6.12 -34.57 -3.18
CA SER A 172 5.29 -33.37 -3.08
C SER A 172 5.27 -32.64 -4.42
N GLU A 173 4.08 -32.28 -4.88
CA GLU A 173 3.92 -31.48 -6.08
C GLU A 173 4.07 -29.99 -5.75
N PRO A 174 4.68 -29.18 -6.63
CA PRO A 174 4.76 -27.75 -6.44
C PRO A 174 3.37 -27.12 -6.52
N CYS A 175 3.16 -26.05 -5.76
CA CYS A 175 1.95 -25.27 -5.82
C CYS A 175 1.85 -24.54 -7.16
N VAL A 176 0.83 -24.84 -7.96
CA VAL A 176 0.57 -24.19 -9.24
C VAL A 176 -0.53 -23.18 -9.08
N VAL A 177 -0.24 -21.92 -9.37
CA VAL A 177 -1.20 -20.82 -9.34
C VAL A 177 -1.30 -20.19 -10.72
N ASP A 178 -2.51 -20.15 -11.29
CA ASP A 178 -2.76 -19.33 -12.47
C ASP A 178 -2.93 -17.86 -12.06
N THR A 179 -1.79 -17.24 -11.80
CA THR A 179 -1.68 -15.85 -11.32
C THR A 179 -2.48 -14.87 -12.17
N ARG A 180 -2.47 -15.01 -13.50
CA ARG A 180 -3.19 -14.11 -14.39
C ARG A 180 -4.69 -14.30 -14.27
N ARG A 181 -5.16 -15.54 -14.29
CA ARG A 181 -6.58 -15.86 -14.18
C ARG A 181 -7.15 -15.39 -12.85
N GLU A 182 -6.49 -15.66 -11.74
CA GLU A 182 -6.93 -15.23 -10.41
C GLU A 182 -6.94 -13.71 -10.27
N PHE A 183 -5.90 -13.04 -10.77
CA PHE A 183 -5.79 -11.59 -10.75
C PHE A 183 -6.95 -10.93 -11.50
N TYR A 184 -7.20 -11.32 -12.76
CA TYR A 184 -8.26 -10.72 -13.55
C TYR A 184 -9.67 -11.09 -13.06
N ALA A 185 -9.86 -12.28 -12.49
CA ALA A 185 -11.16 -12.71 -11.97
C ALA A 185 -11.63 -11.87 -10.77
N ARG A 186 -10.70 -11.39 -9.94
CA ARG A 186 -11.01 -10.63 -8.71
C ARG A 186 -10.97 -9.11 -8.91
N GLN A 187 -10.46 -8.62 -10.04
CA GLN A 187 -10.16 -7.21 -10.27
C GLN A 187 -11.40 -6.27 -10.19
N TYR A 188 -12.57 -6.80 -10.52
CA TYR A 188 -13.83 -6.04 -10.56
C TYR A 188 -14.88 -6.52 -9.56
N GLN A 189 -14.49 -7.29 -8.54
CA GLN A 189 -15.39 -7.77 -7.50
C GLN A 189 -15.39 -6.79 -6.32
N PHE A 190 -16.34 -5.84 -6.33
CA PHE A 190 -16.48 -4.85 -5.26
C PHE A 190 -17.78 -5.09 -4.49
N ASP A 191 -17.73 -5.03 -3.17
CA ASP A 191 -18.91 -5.16 -2.30
C ASP A 191 -19.77 -3.89 -2.25
N LEU A 192 -19.20 -2.74 -2.66
CA LEU A 192 -19.82 -1.43 -2.61
C LEU A 192 -19.93 -0.84 -4.03
N ASP A 193 -21.09 -0.28 -4.36
CA ASP A 193 -21.36 0.35 -5.67
C ASP A 193 -21.87 1.78 -5.52
N PHE A 194 -21.55 2.66 -6.49
CA PHE A 194 -22.02 4.04 -6.51
C PHE A 194 -23.52 4.16 -6.79
N SER A 195 -24.17 3.15 -7.33
CA SER A 195 -25.64 3.11 -7.50
C SER A 195 -26.39 3.19 -6.18
N ASP A 196 -25.78 2.78 -5.06
CA ASP A 196 -26.35 2.95 -3.72
C ASP A 196 -26.39 4.41 -3.25
N VAL A 197 -25.60 5.30 -3.87
CA VAL A 197 -25.51 6.72 -3.50
C VAL A 197 -26.60 7.48 -4.22
N ARG A 198 -27.59 7.94 -3.46
CA ARG A 198 -28.70 8.73 -4.00
C ARG A 198 -28.37 10.22 -3.99
N GLY A 199 -28.60 10.91 -5.10
CA GLY A 199 -28.26 12.32 -5.27
C GLY A 199 -26.75 12.55 -5.25
N GLN A 200 -26.30 13.73 -4.78
CA GLN A 200 -24.89 14.12 -4.64
C GLN A 200 -24.11 14.11 -5.99
N GLU A 201 -24.76 14.48 -7.09
CA GLU A 201 -24.17 14.40 -8.43
C GLU A 201 -22.87 15.23 -8.56
N SER A 202 -22.81 16.40 -7.92
CA SER A 202 -21.60 17.23 -7.90
C SER A 202 -20.43 16.56 -7.20
N VAL A 203 -20.70 15.80 -6.13
CA VAL A 203 -19.67 15.06 -5.38
C VAL A 203 -19.22 13.83 -6.16
N LYS A 204 -20.19 13.10 -6.78
CA LYS A 204 -19.85 11.98 -7.68
C LYS A 204 -18.97 12.45 -8.83
N ARG A 205 -19.28 13.60 -9.44
CA ARG A 205 -18.46 14.21 -10.49
C ARG A 205 -17.06 14.58 -9.97
N ALA A 206 -16.94 15.18 -8.80
CA ALA A 206 -15.65 15.47 -8.18
C ALA A 206 -14.82 14.22 -7.92
N LEU A 207 -15.46 13.12 -7.46
CA LEU A 207 -14.80 11.83 -7.26
C LEU A 207 -14.39 11.16 -8.57
N GLU A 208 -15.22 11.27 -9.63
CA GLU A 208 -14.88 10.80 -10.97
C GLU A 208 -13.64 11.54 -11.53
N VAL A 209 -13.62 12.87 -11.45
CA VAL A 209 -12.48 13.69 -11.88
C VAL A 209 -11.23 13.33 -11.06
N ALA A 210 -11.39 13.17 -9.74
CA ALA A 210 -10.29 12.78 -8.87
C ALA A 210 -9.73 11.38 -9.23
N ALA A 211 -10.60 10.41 -9.48
CA ALA A 211 -10.23 9.06 -9.90
C ALA A 211 -9.53 9.05 -11.27
N ALA A 212 -10.04 9.81 -12.23
CA ALA A 212 -9.49 9.89 -13.57
C ALA A 212 -8.09 10.52 -13.60
N GLY A 213 -7.87 11.59 -12.83
CA GLY A 213 -6.58 12.29 -12.80
C GLY A 213 -5.62 11.84 -11.71
N GLY A 214 -6.04 11.01 -10.76
CA GLY A 214 -5.26 10.68 -9.56
C GLY A 214 -5.13 11.86 -8.60
N HIS A 215 -6.12 12.75 -8.55
CA HIS A 215 -6.09 13.97 -7.76
C HIS A 215 -6.41 13.71 -6.28
N ASN A 216 -5.71 14.39 -5.40
CA ASN A 216 -6.04 14.43 -3.98
C ASN A 216 -7.32 15.25 -3.77
N LEU A 217 -8.19 14.77 -2.86
CA LEU A 217 -9.52 15.33 -2.67
C LEU A 217 -9.86 15.51 -1.19
N ILE A 218 -10.56 16.61 -0.84
CA ILE A 218 -11.17 16.79 0.47
C ILE A 218 -12.68 17.04 0.33
N MET A 219 -13.45 16.35 1.14
CA MET A 219 -14.90 16.47 1.24
C MET A 219 -15.29 17.21 2.52
N ILE A 220 -16.05 18.29 2.38
CA ILE A 220 -16.48 19.14 3.48
C ILE A 220 -18.00 19.13 3.57
N GLY A 221 -18.55 18.83 4.73
CA GLY A 221 -20.00 18.81 4.88
C GLY A 221 -20.43 18.42 6.29
N PRO A 222 -21.71 18.58 6.63
CA PRO A 222 -22.22 18.29 7.95
C PRO A 222 -22.12 16.80 8.31
N PRO A 223 -22.24 16.44 9.60
CA PRO A 223 -22.34 15.04 10.01
C PRO A 223 -23.49 14.34 9.31
N GLY A 224 -23.29 13.06 8.92
CA GLY A 224 -24.33 12.28 8.22
C GLY A 224 -24.53 12.61 6.74
N SER A 225 -23.75 13.50 6.12
CA SER A 225 -23.86 13.83 4.68
C SER A 225 -23.31 12.74 3.73
N GLY A 226 -22.79 11.63 4.24
CA GLY A 226 -22.32 10.49 3.44
C GLY A 226 -20.85 10.53 3.00
N LYS A 227 -20.02 11.42 3.53
CA LYS A 227 -18.58 11.56 3.18
C LYS A 227 -17.82 10.25 3.19
N SER A 228 -17.82 9.56 4.33
CA SER A 228 -17.10 8.28 4.50
C SER A 228 -17.70 7.15 3.65
N MET A 229 -19.01 7.19 3.40
CA MET A 229 -19.71 6.25 2.52
C MET A 229 -19.22 6.38 1.07
N MET A 230 -19.08 7.60 0.57
CA MET A 230 -18.59 7.87 -0.77
C MET A 230 -17.09 7.55 -0.91
N ALA A 231 -16.28 7.90 0.08
CA ALA A 231 -14.85 7.56 0.08
C ALA A 231 -14.60 6.06 -0.02
N LYS A 232 -15.36 5.24 0.71
CA LYS A 232 -15.25 3.76 0.68
C LYS A 232 -15.61 3.14 -0.67
N ARG A 233 -16.38 3.84 -1.50
CA ARG A 233 -16.74 3.39 -2.86
C ARG A 233 -15.72 3.80 -3.93
N LEU A 234 -14.81 4.70 -3.61
CA LEU A 234 -13.82 5.21 -4.56
C LEU A 234 -12.99 4.09 -5.25
N PRO A 235 -12.54 3.03 -4.56
CA PRO A 235 -11.84 1.94 -5.22
C PRO A 235 -12.61 1.30 -6.39
N SER A 236 -13.94 1.28 -6.33
CA SER A 236 -14.78 0.67 -7.36
C SER A 236 -14.82 1.45 -8.68
N ILE A 237 -14.42 2.73 -8.68
CA ILE A 237 -14.35 3.57 -9.88
C ILE A 237 -12.93 3.88 -10.34
N LEU A 238 -11.91 3.52 -9.54
CA LEU A 238 -10.51 3.67 -9.93
C LEU A 238 -10.15 2.75 -11.12
N PRO A 239 -9.19 3.14 -11.96
CA PRO A 239 -8.64 2.23 -12.97
C PRO A 239 -8.10 0.96 -12.30
N PRO A 240 -8.26 -0.22 -12.93
CA PRO A 240 -7.73 -1.45 -12.37
C PRO A 240 -6.20 -1.39 -12.20
N LEU A 241 -5.65 -2.20 -11.28
CA LEU A 241 -4.21 -2.36 -11.15
C LEU A 241 -3.65 -3.04 -12.42
N SER A 242 -2.50 -2.61 -12.89
CA SER A 242 -1.68 -3.43 -13.78
C SER A 242 -1.03 -4.57 -12.99
N LEU A 243 -0.55 -5.61 -13.68
CA LEU A 243 0.20 -6.69 -13.02
C LEU A 243 1.45 -6.17 -12.30
N SER A 244 2.13 -5.20 -12.86
CA SER A 244 3.31 -4.56 -12.27
C SER A 244 2.95 -3.79 -10.99
N GLU A 245 1.90 -2.95 -11.01
CA GLU A 245 1.41 -2.26 -9.81
C GLU A 245 0.94 -3.25 -8.74
N SER A 246 0.26 -4.33 -9.15
CA SER A 246 -0.20 -5.39 -8.24
C SER A 246 0.97 -6.08 -7.56
N LEU A 247 2.01 -6.46 -8.30
CA LEU A 247 3.19 -7.12 -7.76
C LEU A 247 3.91 -6.22 -6.74
N GLU A 248 4.13 -4.95 -7.07
CA GLU A 248 4.76 -3.96 -6.18
C GLU A 248 3.93 -3.76 -4.90
N THR A 249 2.63 -3.60 -5.04
CA THR A 249 1.71 -3.46 -3.91
C THR A 249 1.70 -4.71 -3.03
N THR A 250 1.67 -5.90 -3.65
CA THR A 250 1.67 -7.17 -2.93
C THR A 250 2.98 -7.39 -2.16
N GLN A 251 4.14 -6.99 -2.70
CA GLN A 251 5.42 -7.06 -1.98
C GLN A 251 5.38 -6.24 -0.68
N ILE A 252 4.85 -5.02 -0.70
CA ILE A 252 4.72 -4.18 0.49
C ILE A 252 3.83 -4.84 1.54
N HIS A 253 2.68 -5.38 1.11
CA HIS A 253 1.74 -6.06 2.00
C HIS A 253 2.29 -7.39 2.54
N SER A 254 3.07 -8.12 1.75
CA SER A 254 3.79 -9.33 2.14
C SER A 254 4.75 -9.07 3.30
N ILE A 255 5.61 -8.04 3.17
CA ILE A 255 6.56 -7.63 4.22
C ILE A 255 5.84 -7.18 5.49
N ALA A 256 4.69 -6.51 5.35
CA ALA A 256 3.85 -6.14 6.49
C ALA A 256 3.12 -7.34 7.14
N GLY A 257 3.10 -8.51 6.48
CA GLY A 257 2.30 -9.67 6.91
C GLY A 257 0.80 -9.42 6.80
N LYS A 258 0.37 -8.71 5.75
CA LYS A 258 -1.03 -8.29 5.49
C LYS A 258 -1.65 -8.99 4.27
N ILE A 259 -1.01 -10.02 3.75
CA ILE A 259 -1.62 -10.90 2.73
C ILE A 259 -2.56 -11.88 3.42
N GLY A 260 -3.77 -12.02 2.90
CA GLY A 260 -4.77 -12.97 3.40
C GLY A 260 -4.37 -14.42 3.12
N LYS A 261 -4.87 -15.36 3.93
CA LYS A 261 -4.64 -16.79 3.70
C LYS A 261 -5.23 -17.20 2.34
N GLY A 262 -4.41 -17.82 1.50
CA GLY A 262 -4.82 -18.26 0.16
C GLY A 262 -4.97 -17.12 -0.85
N GLU A 263 -4.48 -15.93 -0.54
CA GLU A 263 -4.36 -14.83 -1.50
C GLU A 263 -2.97 -14.87 -2.15
N GLY A 264 -2.96 -14.71 -3.47
CA GLY A 264 -1.73 -14.53 -4.26
C GLY A 264 -1.43 -13.04 -4.44
N LEU A 265 -1.84 -12.47 -5.59
CA LEU A 265 -1.70 -11.04 -5.86
C LEU A 265 -2.87 -10.21 -5.34
N ILE A 266 -2.57 -9.03 -4.83
CA ILE A 266 -3.58 -7.99 -4.58
C ILE A 266 -4.11 -7.52 -5.93
N SER A 267 -5.40 -7.78 -6.20
CA SER A 267 -6.05 -7.49 -7.47
C SER A 267 -6.81 -6.17 -7.49
N GLN A 268 -7.11 -5.61 -6.33
CA GLN A 268 -7.83 -4.34 -6.18
C GLN A 268 -6.92 -3.29 -5.55
N ARG A 269 -7.18 -2.01 -5.88
CA ARG A 269 -6.44 -0.91 -5.26
C ARG A 269 -6.70 -0.85 -3.75
N PRO A 270 -5.68 -0.85 -2.90
CA PRO A 270 -5.85 -0.79 -1.45
C PRO A 270 -6.63 0.46 -1.02
N PHE A 271 -7.52 0.29 -0.04
CA PHE A 271 -8.18 1.39 0.65
C PHE A 271 -7.77 1.36 2.13
N ARG A 272 -6.98 2.34 2.54
CA ARG A 272 -6.49 2.45 3.91
C ARG A 272 -7.16 3.63 4.59
N SER A 273 -7.77 3.36 5.75
CA SER A 273 -8.49 4.38 6.53
C SER A 273 -8.04 4.33 7.99
N PRO A 274 -6.86 4.90 8.30
CA PRO A 274 -6.39 4.96 9.68
C PRO A 274 -7.29 5.86 10.52
N HIS A 275 -7.51 5.47 11.77
CA HIS A 275 -8.23 6.29 12.74
C HIS A 275 -7.41 7.56 13.07
N HIS A 276 -8.05 8.67 13.39
CA HIS A 276 -7.37 9.95 13.68
C HIS A 276 -6.42 9.89 14.91
N THR A 277 -6.57 8.90 15.79
CA THR A 277 -5.66 8.65 16.92
C THR A 277 -4.40 7.85 16.56
N ILE A 278 -4.20 7.53 15.29
CA ILE A 278 -3.03 6.76 14.84
C ILE A 278 -1.72 7.44 15.26
N SER A 279 -0.76 6.65 15.71
CA SER A 279 0.59 7.16 15.99
C SER A 279 1.36 7.43 14.69
N GLU A 280 2.32 8.35 14.74
CA GLU A 280 3.20 8.64 13.60
C GLU A 280 3.91 7.36 13.10
N VAL A 281 4.41 6.52 14.01
CA VAL A 281 5.08 5.26 13.66
C VAL A 281 4.13 4.29 12.94
N ALA A 282 2.88 4.21 13.33
CA ALA A 282 1.91 3.36 12.65
C ALA A 282 1.53 3.92 11.26
N LEU A 283 1.50 5.25 11.11
CA LEU A 283 1.20 5.90 9.84
C LEU A 283 2.37 5.81 8.85
N VAL A 284 3.58 6.18 9.28
CA VAL A 284 4.81 6.23 8.46
C VAL A 284 5.42 4.84 8.29
N GLY A 285 5.42 4.09 9.35
CA GLY A 285 6.17 2.86 9.49
C GLY A 285 7.34 3.02 10.47
N GLY A 286 7.94 1.93 10.85
CA GLY A 286 9.05 1.93 11.81
C GLY A 286 9.12 0.65 12.62
N GLY A 287 9.69 0.76 13.81
CA GLY A 287 10.00 -0.37 14.67
C GLY A 287 11.51 -0.62 14.72
N GLN A 288 11.93 -1.70 15.39
CA GLN A 288 13.33 -2.14 15.38
C GLN A 288 13.74 -2.63 13.99
N SER A 289 12.86 -3.38 13.33
CA SER A 289 12.87 -3.66 11.89
C SER A 289 11.90 -2.70 11.23
N PRO A 290 12.34 -1.80 10.34
CA PRO A 290 11.47 -0.78 9.76
C PRO A 290 10.41 -1.42 8.84
N LEU A 291 9.23 -1.70 9.40
CA LEU A 291 8.06 -2.19 8.66
C LEU A 291 7.30 -1.03 8.00
N PRO A 292 6.64 -1.28 6.86
CA PRO A 292 5.82 -0.27 6.19
C PRO A 292 4.59 0.10 7.03
N GLY A 293 4.28 1.41 7.08
CA GLY A 293 3.09 1.96 7.73
C GLY A 293 1.89 2.08 6.79
N GLU A 294 0.80 2.69 7.28
CA GLU A 294 -0.44 2.85 6.51
C GLU A 294 -0.24 3.64 5.21
N ILE A 295 0.70 4.60 5.18
CA ILE A 295 1.09 5.35 3.98
C ILE A 295 1.61 4.41 2.89
N SER A 296 2.54 3.51 3.24
CA SER A 296 3.09 2.55 2.27
C SER A 296 2.08 1.46 1.91
N LEU A 297 1.23 1.04 2.85
CA LEU A 297 0.14 0.09 2.61
C LEU A 297 -0.96 0.64 1.69
N ALA A 298 -1.06 1.98 1.56
CA ALA A 298 -1.96 2.64 0.61
C ALA A 298 -1.36 2.75 -0.81
N HIS A 299 -0.14 2.28 -1.04
CA HIS A 299 0.53 2.35 -2.33
C HIS A 299 -0.34 1.82 -3.47
N ASN A 300 -0.40 2.53 -4.60
CA ASN A 300 -1.27 2.29 -5.75
C ASN A 300 -2.78 2.28 -5.43
N GLY A 301 -3.17 2.84 -4.29
CA GLY A 301 -4.55 2.87 -3.80
C GLY A 301 -4.96 4.21 -3.21
N VAL A 302 -5.74 4.16 -2.15
CA VAL A 302 -6.33 5.32 -1.46
C VAL A 302 -5.93 5.34 0.00
N LEU A 303 -5.45 6.49 0.48
CA LEU A 303 -5.33 6.79 1.90
C LEU A 303 -6.46 7.76 2.29
N PHE A 304 -7.42 7.28 3.07
CA PHE A 304 -8.55 8.06 3.52
C PHE A 304 -8.38 8.54 4.96
N ALA A 305 -8.33 9.86 5.14
CA ALA A 305 -8.28 10.51 6.44
C ALA A 305 -9.68 11.07 6.78
N ASP A 306 -10.45 10.31 7.55
CA ASP A 306 -11.75 10.78 8.06
C ASP A 306 -11.54 11.74 9.22
N GLU A 307 -12.37 12.79 9.31
CA GLU A 307 -12.25 13.83 10.33
C GLU A 307 -10.85 14.46 10.38
N LEU A 308 -10.33 14.90 9.24
CA LEU A 308 -8.96 15.40 9.07
C LEU A 308 -8.49 16.36 10.18
N PRO A 309 -9.28 17.36 10.66
CA PRO A 309 -8.84 18.28 11.73
C PRO A 309 -8.69 17.63 13.11
N GLU A 310 -9.13 16.37 13.30
CA GLU A 310 -8.98 15.65 14.57
C GLU A 310 -7.67 14.87 14.66
N PHE A 311 -6.96 14.70 13.56
CA PHE A 311 -5.60 14.15 13.59
C PHE A 311 -4.64 15.07 14.32
N ASN A 312 -3.65 14.49 14.99
CA ASN A 312 -2.57 15.27 15.58
C ASN A 312 -1.86 16.07 14.48
N LYS A 313 -1.57 17.35 14.74
CA LYS A 313 -0.92 18.25 13.79
C LYS A 313 0.41 17.68 13.28
N HIS A 314 1.22 17.09 14.16
CA HIS A 314 2.50 16.48 13.79
C HIS A 314 2.27 15.31 12.82
N THR A 315 1.28 14.47 13.09
CA THR A 315 0.91 13.34 12.21
C THR A 315 0.47 13.80 10.81
N LEU A 316 -0.21 14.97 10.72
CA LEU A 316 -0.58 15.54 9.40
C LEU A 316 0.63 16.09 8.64
N GLU A 317 1.59 16.68 9.35
CA GLU A 317 2.79 17.26 8.69
C GLU A 317 3.67 16.18 8.02
N VAL A 318 3.72 14.94 8.57
CA VAL A 318 4.49 13.86 7.96
C VAL A 318 3.93 13.37 6.63
N LEU A 319 2.64 13.66 6.31
CA LEU A 319 2.05 13.36 5.00
C LEU A 319 2.59 14.23 3.86
N ARG A 320 3.19 15.37 4.17
CA ARG A 320 3.61 16.36 3.15
C ARG A 320 4.64 15.79 2.18
N GLN A 321 5.66 15.12 2.71
CA GLN A 321 6.72 14.54 1.90
C GLN A 321 6.21 13.38 1.03
N PRO A 322 5.50 12.36 1.57
CA PRO A 322 4.94 11.28 0.76
C PRO A 322 4.01 11.75 -0.37
N LEU A 323 3.21 12.79 -0.13
CA LEU A 323 2.33 13.36 -1.16
C LEU A 323 3.08 14.04 -2.31
N GLU A 324 4.32 14.45 -2.09
CA GLU A 324 5.17 15.10 -3.11
C GLU A 324 6.10 14.09 -3.77
N ASP A 325 6.88 13.36 -2.96
CA ASP A 325 7.97 12.48 -3.42
C ASP A 325 7.48 11.07 -3.80
N ARG A 326 6.25 10.67 -3.37
CA ARG A 326 5.67 9.33 -3.55
C ARG A 326 6.53 8.20 -3.04
N GLN A 327 7.36 8.51 -2.11
CA GLN A 327 8.19 7.57 -1.38
C GLN A 327 8.34 8.05 0.06
N ILE A 328 8.58 7.12 0.97
CA ILE A 328 8.83 7.41 2.35
C ILE A 328 10.09 6.70 2.80
N THR A 329 11.00 7.45 3.41
CA THR A 329 12.26 6.91 3.92
C THR A 329 12.22 6.84 5.43
N ILE A 330 12.38 5.64 5.96
CA ILE A 330 12.43 5.35 7.39
C ILE A 330 13.90 5.16 7.76
N SER A 331 14.47 6.15 8.44
CA SER A 331 15.86 6.07 8.93
C SER A 331 15.91 5.72 10.40
N ARG A 332 16.73 4.74 10.74
CA ARG A 332 17.07 4.33 12.11
C ARG A 332 18.58 4.19 12.21
N ALA A 333 19.12 4.14 13.43
CA ALA A 333 20.57 4.12 13.67
C ALA A 333 21.34 3.04 12.87
N LYS A 334 20.69 1.95 12.49
CA LYS A 334 21.31 0.82 11.77
C LYS A 334 20.77 0.57 10.36
N TYR A 335 19.63 1.21 9.98
CA TYR A 335 18.94 0.95 8.71
C TYR A 335 18.33 2.21 8.15
N THR A 336 18.38 2.33 6.86
CA THR A 336 17.58 3.27 6.08
C THR A 336 16.84 2.46 5.03
N VAL A 337 15.50 2.49 5.09
CA VAL A 337 14.62 1.79 4.16
C VAL A 337 13.69 2.78 3.50
N THR A 338 13.57 2.69 2.18
CA THR A 338 12.64 3.51 1.40
C THR A 338 11.52 2.62 0.85
N TYR A 339 10.28 3.01 1.13
CA TYR A 339 9.09 2.38 0.57
C TYR A 339 8.42 3.30 -0.44
N PRO A 340 7.94 2.80 -1.57
CA PRO A 340 7.07 3.55 -2.46
C PRO A 340 5.71 3.80 -1.79
N CYS A 341 5.12 4.96 -2.04
CA CYS A 341 3.84 5.35 -1.48
C CYS A 341 3.06 6.27 -2.43
N SER A 342 2.91 5.85 -3.68
CA SER A 342 2.08 6.53 -4.66
C SER A 342 0.62 6.21 -4.37
N PHE A 343 -0.07 7.06 -3.64
CA PHE A 343 -1.47 6.90 -3.26
C PHE A 343 -2.28 8.15 -3.60
N MET A 344 -3.57 8.00 -3.73
CA MET A 344 -4.54 9.09 -3.79
C MET A 344 -4.95 9.45 -2.36
N PHE A 345 -4.69 10.69 -1.94
CA PHE A 345 -5.10 11.17 -0.63
C PHE A 345 -6.53 11.68 -0.68
N VAL A 346 -7.40 11.09 0.10
CA VAL A 346 -8.79 11.52 0.25
C VAL A 346 -9.02 11.86 1.71
N ALA A 347 -9.59 13.04 1.95
CA ALA A 347 -9.89 13.47 3.30
C ALA A 347 -11.36 13.83 3.45
N SER A 348 -11.88 13.77 4.67
CA SER A 348 -13.18 14.33 5.02
C SER A 348 -13.06 15.26 6.23
N MET A 349 -13.92 16.25 6.30
CA MET A 349 -14.04 17.11 7.48
C MET A 349 -15.42 17.71 7.60
N ASN A 350 -15.74 18.17 8.80
CA ASN A 350 -16.89 19.02 9.02
C ASN A 350 -16.55 20.49 8.74
N PRO A 351 -17.52 21.36 8.43
CA PRO A 351 -17.25 22.77 8.12
C PRO A 351 -16.87 23.61 9.36
N CYS A 352 -17.14 23.11 10.57
CA CYS A 352 -16.83 23.74 11.84
C CYS A 352 -16.87 22.72 13.00
N PRO A 353 -16.49 23.07 14.23
CA PRO A 353 -16.53 22.14 15.37
C PRO A 353 -17.91 21.54 15.66
N CYS A 354 -19.00 22.29 15.53
CA CYS A 354 -20.36 21.75 15.70
C CYS A 354 -20.87 21.00 14.46
N GLY A 355 -20.24 21.19 13.30
CA GLY A 355 -20.58 20.49 12.06
C GLY A 355 -21.63 21.18 11.18
N TYR A 356 -22.24 22.27 11.59
CA TYR A 356 -23.43 22.85 10.93
C TYR A 356 -23.21 24.23 10.31
N TYR A 357 -21.97 24.69 10.15
CA TYR A 357 -21.70 25.95 9.48
C TYR A 357 -22.08 25.88 8.00
N GLY A 358 -22.98 26.79 7.57
CA GLY A 358 -23.54 26.78 6.21
C GLY A 358 -24.65 25.75 5.98
N ASP A 359 -25.10 25.01 6.99
CA ASP A 359 -26.22 24.08 6.89
C ASP A 359 -27.55 24.85 6.84
N PRO A 360 -28.40 24.63 5.81
CA PRO A 360 -29.68 25.33 5.69
C PRO A 360 -30.73 24.86 6.72
N THR A 361 -30.53 23.70 7.35
CA THR A 361 -31.50 23.05 8.24
C THR A 361 -31.15 23.17 9.73
N HIS A 362 -29.88 23.40 10.04
CA HIS A 362 -29.39 23.51 11.43
C HIS A 362 -28.60 24.80 11.65
N THR A 363 -28.85 25.45 12.77
CA THR A 363 -28.14 26.69 13.12
C THR A 363 -26.76 26.35 13.69
N CYS A 364 -25.70 26.92 13.12
CA CYS A 364 -24.34 26.82 13.64
C CYS A 364 -24.23 27.67 14.95
N VAL A 365 -23.66 27.06 15.99
CA VAL A 365 -23.43 27.73 17.30
C VAL A 365 -21.98 28.17 17.51
N CYS A 366 -21.11 27.96 16.52
CA CYS A 366 -19.70 28.29 16.60
C CYS A 366 -19.46 29.77 16.33
N THR A 367 -18.60 30.39 17.12
CA THR A 367 -18.10 31.74 16.83
C THR A 367 -17.13 31.74 15.65
N PRO A 368 -16.97 32.86 14.90
CA PRO A 368 -16.00 32.93 13.80
C PRO A 368 -14.57 32.52 14.23
N GLY A 369 -14.15 32.92 15.43
CA GLY A 369 -12.85 32.56 15.98
C GLY A 369 -12.69 31.04 16.29
N GLN A 370 -13.79 30.34 16.61
CA GLN A 370 -13.78 28.88 16.77
C GLN A 370 -13.67 28.17 15.40
N ILE A 371 -14.40 28.65 14.40
CA ILE A 371 -14.34 28.14 13.04
C ILE A 371 -12.92 28.30 12.47
N GLN A 372 -12.35 29.50 12.60
CA GLN A 372 -11.00 29.78 12.12
C GLN A 372 -9.94 28.90 12.82
N ARG A 373 -10.03 28.72 14.14
CA ARG A 373 -9.12 27.82 14.88
C ARG A 373 -9.25 26.37 14.44
N TYR A 374 -10.45 25.92 14.12
CA TYR A 374 -10.71 24.56 13.61
C TYR A 374 -10.08 24.37 12.22
N MET A 375 -10.29 25.32 11.31
CA MET A 375 -9.70 25.29 9.96
C MET A 375 -8.18 25.35 10.01
N ASN A 376 -7.59 26.14 10.89
CA ASN A 376 -6.15 26.29 11.06
C ASN A 376 -5.44 25.06 11.66
N LYS A 377 -6.18 24.02 12.08
CA LYS A 377 -5.58 22.72 12.43
C LYS A 377 -4.93 22.06 11.20
N ILE A 378 -5.45 22.32 10.00
CA ILE A 378 -4.88 21.88 8.74
C ILE A 378 -3.95 22.97 8.24
N SER A 379 -2.68 22.63 8.02
CA SER A 379 -1.71 23.61 7.55
C SER A 379 -1.95 23.99 6.09
N GLY A 380 -1.69 25.25 5.73
CA GLY A 380 -1.74 25.73 4.35
C GLY A 380 -0.94 24.84 3.39
N PRO A 381 0.32 24.48 3.73
CA PRO A 381 1.10 23.56 2.89
C PRO A 381 0.49 22.17 2.66
N LEU A 382 -0.33 21.64 3.58
CA LEU A 382 -1.06 20.39 3.35
C LEU A 382 -2.27 20.62 2.42
N LEU A 383 -3.04 21.70 2.65
CA LEU A 383 -4.14 22.10 1.76
C LEU A 383 -3.66 22.37 0.33
N ASP A 384 -2.48 22.96 0.19
CA ASP A 384 -1.84 23.15 -1.10
C ASP A 384 -1.56 21.85 -1.87
N ARG A 385 -1.61 20.68 -1.22
CA ARG A 385 -1.42 19.37 -1.85
C ARG A 385 -2.73 18.65 -2.18
N ILE A 386 -3.85 19.28 -1.86
CA ILE A 386 -5.18 18.81 -2.20
C ILE A 386 -5.66 19.56 -3.44
N ASP A 387 -5.93 18.82 -4.53
CA ASP A 387 -6.29 19.41 -5.82
C ASP A 387 -7.77 19.77 -5.89
N ILE A 388 -8.64 18.94 -5.32
CA ILE A 388 -10.09 19.04 -5.40
C ILE A 388 -10.67 19.22 -3.99
N GLN A 389 -11.45 20.28 -3.82
CA GLN A 389 -12.16 20.61 -2.58
C GLN A 389 -13.66 20.61 -2.89
N CYS A 390 -14.39 19.69 -2.27
CA CYS A 390 -15.78 19.44 -2.57
C CYS A 390 -16.66 19.69 -1.35
N GLU A 391 -17.66 20.56 -1.47
CA GLU A 391 -18.68 20.78 -0.45
C GLU A 391 -19.84 19.81 -0.64
N ILE A 392 -20.27 19.16 0.45
CA ILE A 392 -21.34 18.18 0.46
C ILE A 392 -22.52 18.74 1.25
N ALA A 393 -23.62 18.98 0.56
CA ALA A 393 -24.87 19.36 1.20
C ALA A 393 -25.64 18.13 1.70
N PRO A 394 -26.45 18.26 2.77
CA PRO A 394 -27.37 17.20 3.18
C PRO A 394 -28.36 16.88 2.05
N VAL A 395 -28.64 15.58 1.83
CA VAL A 395 -29.67 15.19 0.86
C VAL A 395 -31.06 15.31 1.50
N PRO A 396 -31.97 16.07 0.91
CA PRO A 396 -33.34 16.20 1.42
C PRO A 396 -34.03 14.83 1.48
N PHE A 397 -34.84 14.58 2.51
CA PHE A 397 -35.58 13.32 2.67
C PHE A 397 -36.42 12.94 1.45
N LYS A 398 -37.01 13.92 0.77
CA LYS A 398 -37.80 13.71 -0.45
C LYS A 398 -36.96 13.07 -1.57
N ASP A 399 -35.69 13.46 -1.67
CA ASP A 399 -34.79 12.95 -2.71
C ASP A 399 -34.27 11.55 -2.32
N LEU A 400 -34.09 11.26 -1.04
CA LEU A 400 -33.73 9.92 -0.56
C LEU A 400 -34.85 8.89 -0.82
N SER A 401 -36.11 9.30 -0.69
CA SER A 401 -37.25 8.38 -0.80
C SER A 401 -37.72 8.13 -2.25
N LYS A 402 -37.47 9.04 -3.20
CA LYS A 402 -37.96 8.99 -4.58
C LYS A 402 -36.86 8.83 -5.63
N ALA A 403 -35.60 8.94 -5.28
CA ALA A 403 -34.52 8.88 -6.25
C ALA A 403 -34.44 7.48 -6.90
N ALA A 404 -34.37 7.44 -8.22
CA ALA A 404 -33.95 6.27 -8.97
C ALA A 404 -32.53 5.82 -8.50
N PRO A 405 -32.17 4.54 -8.69
CA PRO A 405 -30.79 4.12 -8.46
C PRO A 405 -29.80 5.03 -9.17
N GLY A 406 -28.72 5.39 -8.50
CA GLY A 406 -27.67 6.21 -9.11
C GLY A 406 -26.94 5.47 -10.23
N GLU A 407 -26.04 6.16 -10.90
CA GLU A 407 -25.15 5.57 -11.89
C GLU A 407 -24.26 4.50 -11.23
N THR A 408 -24.04 3.38 -11.93
CA THR A 408 -23.24 2.27 -11.40
C THR A 408 -21.74 2.61 -11.37
N SER A 409 -21.01 2.03 -10.43
CA SER A 409 -19.56 2.13 -10.41
C SER A 409 -18.90 1.68 -11.71
N GLY A 410 -19.48 0.70 -12.39
CA GLY A 410 -19.02 0.20 -13.69
C GLY A 410 -19.04 1.30 -14.77
N GLN A 411 -20.15 2.03 -14.89
CA GLN A 411 -20.29 3.10 -15.87
C GLN A 411 -19.31 4.26 -15.62
N ILE A 412 -19.17 4.68 -14.37
CA ILE A 412 -18.19 5.72 -13.99
C ILE A 412 -16.77 5.23 -14.29
N ARG A 413 -16.45 4.00 -13.91
CA ARG A 413 -15.12 3.40 -14.12
C ARG A 413 -14.74 3.32 -15.60
N GLU A 414 -15.66 3.01 -16.49
CA GLU A 414 -15.41 3.00 -17.94
C GLU A 414 -14.93 4.36 -18.46
N ARG A 415 -15.56 5.46 -18.02
CA ARG A 415 -15.14 6.82 -18.38
C ARG A 415 -13.76 7.14 -17.79
N VAL A 416 -13.54 6.76 -16.54
CA VAL A 416 -12.26 6.93 -15.86
C VAL A 416 -11.14 6.16 -16.57
N ILE A 417 -11.39 4.92 -17.00
CA ILE A 417 -10.42 4.11 -17.76
C ILE A 417 -10.09 4.77 -19.10
N LYS A 418 -11.09 5.26 -19.83
CA LYS A 418 -10.87 5.98 -21.11
C LYS A 418 -9.99 7.22 -20.92
N ALA A 419 -10.31 8.06 -19.94
CA ALA A 419 -9.48 9.23 -19.62
C ALA A 419 -8.06 8.85 -19.20
N ARG A 420 -7.90 7.76 -18.42
CA ARG A 420 -6.58 7.27 -18.00
C ARG A 420 -5.78 6.70 -19.17
N ALA A 421 -6.42 6.07 -20.16
CA ALA A 421 -5.75 5.59 -21.37
C ALA A 421 -5.12 6.76 -22.16
N ILE A 422 -5.83 7.88 -22.31
CA ILE A 422 -5.30 9.11 -22.93
C ILE A 422 -4.06 9.61 -22.17
N GLN A 423 -4.10 9.60 -20.84
CA GLN A 423 -2.97 10.01 -20.01
C GLN A 423 -1.78 9.07 -20.12
N THR A 424 -2.03 7.77 -20.17
CA THR A 424 -0.98 6.75 -20.34
C THR A 424 -0.26 6.92 -21.67
N GLU A 425 -0.97 7.20 -22.75
CA GLU A 425 -0.39 7.49 -24.05
C GLU A 425 0.41 8.80 -24.03
N ARG A 426 -0.16 9.86 -23.44
CA ARG A 426 0.49 11.18 -23.28
C ARG A 426 1.82 11.11 -22.54
N PHE A 427 1.93 10.26 -21.52
CA PHE A 427 3.11 10.15 -20.65
C PHE A 427 3.98 8.92 -20.93
N ASN A 428 3.76 8.23 -22.04
CA ASN A 428 4.46 6.97 -22.36
C ASN A 428 5.99 7.08 -22.28
N GLU A 429 6.54 8.25 -22.70
CA GLU A 429 7.98 8.52 -22.67
C GLU A 429 8.46 9.19 -21.37
N VAL A 430 7.57 9.46 -20.41
CA VAL A 430 7.89 10.21 -19.19
C VAL A 430 7.95 9.27 -17.99
N LYS A 431 9.17 8.95 -17.52
CA LYS A 431 9.35 8.07 -16.36
C LYS A 431 8.68 8.62 -15.10
N GLY A 432 7.92 7.77 -14.41
CA GLY A 432 7.33 8.08 -13.10
C GLY A 432 6.10 8.98 -13.14
N VAL A 433 5.54 9.26 -14.33
CA VAL A 433 4.29 10.02 -14.51
C VAL A 433 3.26 9.11 -15.16
N HIS A 434 2.16 8.85 -14.47
CA HIS A 434 1.09 7.94 -14.90
C HIS A 434 -0.27 8.62 -15.00
N CYS A 435 -0.41 9.84 -14.51
CA CYS A 435 -1.66 10.59 -14.50
C CYS A 435 -1.43 12.11 -14.40
N ASN A 436 -2.47 12.89 -14.69
CA ASN A 436 -2.38 14.34 -14.76
C ASN A 436 -1.98 15.01 -13.43
N ALA A 437 -2.40 14.47 -12.28
CA ALA A 437 -1.99 14.98 -10.97
C ALA A 437 -0.47 14.97 -10.79
N GLN A 438 0.22 14.11 -11.53
CA GLN A 438 1.66 13.93 -11.45
C GLN A 438 2.47 14.83 -12.38
N MET A 439 1.83 15.63 -13.21
CA MET A 439 2.55 16.55 -14.12
C MET A 439 3.45 17.51 -13.36
N SER A 440 4.70 17.63 -13.81
CA SER A 440 5.60 18.71 -13.42
C SER A 440 5.19 20.03 -14.09
N GLU A 441 5.73 21.17 -13.66
CA GLU A 441 5.47 22.46 -14.30
C GLU A 441 5.79 22.46 -15.80
N ARG A 442 6.84 21.76 -16.22
CA ARG A 442 7.20 21.59 -17.63
C ARG A 442 6.07 20.87 -18.39
N LEU A 443 5.52 19.79 -17.83
CA LEU A 443 4.44 19.03 -18.47
C LEU A 443 3.12 19.81 -18.48
N ILE A 444 2.84 20.60 -17.45
CA ILE A 444 1.67 21.50 -17.43
C ILE A 444 1.76 22.50 -18.59
N ARG A 445 2.92 23.13 -18.80
CA ARG A 445 3.14 24.05 -19.93
C ARG A 445 2.99 23.36 -21.28
N GLN A 446 3.30 22.09 -21.38
CA GLN A 446 3.22 21.32 -22.62
C GLN A 446 1.80 20.82 -22.93
N TYR A 447 1.07 20.31 -21.91
CA TYR A 447 -0.15 19.54 -22.11
C TYR A 447 -1.42 20.17 -21.52
N ALA A 448 -1.30 21.20 -20.69
CA ALA A 448 -2.41 21.80 -19.98
C ALA A 448 -2.58 23.29 -20.27
N GLN A 449 -2.53 23.65 -21.57
CA GLN A 449 -2.75 25.05 -22.01
C GLN A 449 -4.24 25.24 -22.34
N PRO A 450 -4.93 26.19 -21.67
CA PRO A 450 -6.32 26.53 -21.99
C PRO A 450 -6.40 27.36 -23.29
N ASP A 451 -7.60 27.42 -23.86
CA ASP A 451 -7.92 28.38 -24.90
C ASP A 451 -7.88 29.84 -24.38
N SER A 452 -8.01 30.82 -25.27
CA SER A 452 -7.92 32.25 -24.92
C SER A 452 -9.01 32.68 -23.92
N GLU A 453 -10.20 32.12 -24.03
CA GLU A 453 -11.34 32.40 -23.14
C GLU A 453 -11.09 31.78 -21.75
N GLY A 454 -10.62 30.54 -21.68
CA GLY A 454 -10.25 29.84 -20.44
C GLY A 454 -9.11 30.56 -19.70
N LEU A 455 -8.09 31.05 -20.43
CA LEU A 455 -7.05 31.87 -19.85
C LEU A 455 -7.59 33.16 -19.22
N ASN A 456 -8.55 33.82 -19.88
CA ASN A 456 -9.17 35.02 -19.32
C ASN A 456 -10.00 34.73 -18.06
N ILE A 457 -10.79 33.65 -18.07
CA ILE A 457 -11.54 33.20 -16.89
C ILE A 457 -10.58 32.88 -15.73
N LEU A 458 -9.51 32.17 -16.01
CA LEU A 458 -8.50 31.81 -15.01
C LEU A 458 -7.81 33.06 -14.42
N ARG A 459 -7.44 34.03 -15.27
CA ARG A 459 -6.87 35.31 -14.80
C ARG A 459 -7.83 36.04 -13.87
N ILE A 460 -9.10 36.18 -14.25
CA ILE A 460 -10.13 36.84 -13.42
C ILE A 460 -10.29 36.10 -12.07
N ALA A 461 -10.31 34.77 -12.10
CA ALA A 461 -10.41 33.96 -10.86
C ALA A 461 -9.19 34.16 -9.96
N MET A 462 -7.98 34.17 -10.51
CA MET A 462 -6.74 34.41 -9.77
C MET A 462 -6.76 35.75 -9.04
N GLU A 463 -7.19 36.81 -9.73
CA GLU A 463 -7.27 38.17 -9.18
C GLU A 463 -8.38 38.29 -8.10
N ARG A 464 -9.60 37.81 -8.39
CA ARG A 464 -10.75 37.93 -7.49
C ARG A 464 -10.65 37.06 -6.24
N LEU A 465 -10.17 35.83 -6.39
CA LEU A 465 -10.07 34.84 -5.31
C LEU A 465 -8.69 34.87 -4.64
N LYS A 466 -7.78 35.73 -5.05
CA LYS A 466 -6.40 35.85 -4.53
C LYS A 466 -5.66 34.51 -4.50
N LEU A 467 -5.83 33.71 -5.55
CA LEU A 467 -5.27 32.37 -5.62
C LEU A 467 -3.73 32.39 -5.79
N SER A 468 -3.05 31.44 -5.20
CA SER A 468 -1.60 31.29 -5.29
C SER A 468 -1.17 30.71 -6.66
N ALA A 469 0.12 30.88 -7.03
CA ALA A 469 0.69 30.23 -8.21
C ALA A 469 0.58 28.69 -8.17
N ARG A 470 0.56 28.09 -6.97
CA ARG A 470 0.32 26.66 -6.79
C ARG A 470 -1.12 26.29 -7.16
N ALA A 471 -2.10 27.09 -6.74
CA ALA A 471 -3.50 26.90 -7.11
C ALA A 471 -3.69 26.98 -8.63
N TYR A 472 -2.99 27.90 -9.32
CA TYR A 472 -2.97 27.98 -10.78
C TYR A 472 -2.58 26.64 -11.43
N ASN A 473 -1.43 26.08 -11.04
CA ASN A 473 -0.97 24.80 -11.58
C ASN A 473 -1.96 23.65 -11.32
N ARG A 474 -2.64 23.63 -10.15
CA ARG A 474 -3.63 22.62 -9.81
C ARG A 474 -4.89 22.72 -10.63
N ILE A 475 -5.41 23.95 -10.81
CA ILE A 475 -6.56 24.20 -11.68
C ILE A 475 -6.27 23.66 -13.09
N LEU A 476 -5.09 23.91 -13.63
CA LEU A 476 -4.71 23.42 -14.96
C LEU A 476 -4.64 21.89 -15.03
N LYS A 477 -4.10 21.21 -13.99
CA LYS A 477 -4.07 19.74 -13.93
C LYS A 477 -5.49 19.15 -13.89
N VAL A 478 -6.36 19.74 -13.07
CA VAL A 478 -7.77 19.30 -12.94
C VAL A 478 -8.54 19.57 -14.24
N ALA A 479 -8.37 20.75 -14.83
CA ALA A 479 -9.00 21.11 -16.10
C ALA A 479 -8.56 20.17 -17.25
N ARG A 480 -7.26 19.78 -17.29
CA ARG A 480 -6.80 18.78 -18.26
C ARG A 480 -7.49 17.42 -18.05
N THR A 481 -7.71 17.04 -16.79
CA THR A 481 -8.42 15.77 -16.47
C THR A 481 -9.89 15.83 -16.88
N ILE A 482 -10.56 16.96 -16.67
CA ILE A 482 -11.94 17.17 -17.11
C ILE A 482 -12.04 17.06 -18.63
N ALA A 483 -11.11 17.71 -19.36
CA ALA A 483 -11.03 17.63 -20.80
C ALA A 483 -10.74 16.19 -21.30
N ASP A 484 -9.90 15.43 -20.62
CA ASP A 484 -9.65 14.00 -20.93
C ASP A 484 -10.91 13.14 -20.74
N LEU A 485 -11.71 13.41 -19.69
CA LEU A 485 -13.00 12.72 -19.45
C LEU A 485 -14.03 13.02 -20.56
N GLU A 486 -13.98 14.21 -21.13
CA GLU A 486 -14.84 14.62 -22.26
C GLU A 486 -14.26 14.23 -23.64
N GLY A 487 -13.04 13.67 -23.67
CA GLY A 487 -12.34 13.32 -24.90
C GLY A 487 -11.89 14.55 -25.71
N SER A 488 -11.77 15.71 -25.08
CA SER A 488 -11.34 16.95 -25.71
C SER A 488 -9.82 17.06 -25.76
N GLU A 489 -9.26 17.34 -26.92
CA GLU A 489 -7.83 17.61 -27.07
C GLU A 489 -7.43 18.94 -26.43
N GLN A 490 -8.29 19.95 -26.48
CA GLN A 490 -8.07 21.27 -25.93
C GLN A 490 -8.76 21.45 -24.59
N ILE A 491 -8.18 22.27 -23.72
CA ILE A 491 -8.83 22.71 -22.49
C ILE A 491 -9.68 23.93 -22.80
N LEU A 492 -11.00 23.76 -22.79
CA LEU A 492 -11.99 24.80 -23.04
C LEU A 492 -12.29 25.62 -21.79
N SER A 493 -12.92 26.78 -21.97
CA SER A 493 -13.37 27.67 -20.89
C SER A 493 -14.29 26.95 -19.87
N SER A 494 -15.14 26.01 -20.31
CA SER A 494 -15.98 25.18 -19.43
C SER A 494 -15.16 24.32 -18.46
N HIS A 495 -14.09 23.71 -18.95
CA HIS A 495 -13.21 22.87 -18.13
C HIS A 495 -12.49 23.68 -17.03
N ILE A 496 -12.08 24.90 -17.39
CA ILE A 496 -11.47 25.84 -16.44
C ILE A 496 -12.49 26.28 -15.38
N ALA A 497 -13.71 26.61 -15.79
CA ALA A 497 -14.78 27.01 -14.88
C ALA A 497 -15.13 25.91 -13.87
N GLU A 498 -15.27 24.65 -14.33
CA GLU A 498 -15.46 23.49 -13.44
C GLU A 498 -14.28 23.31 -12.46
N ALA A 499 -13.04 23.37 -12.96
CA ALA A 499 -11.85 23.21 -12.14
C ALA A 499 -11.68 24.30 -11.06
N ILE A 500 -12.04 25.55 -11.36
CA ILE A 500 -12.07 26.66 -10.39
C ILE A 500 -13.11 26.39 -9.30
N GLY A 501 -14.25 25.77 -9.65
CA GLY A 501 -15.29 25.38 -8.71
C GLY A 501 -14.81 24.45 -7.61
N TYR A 502 -13.75 23.68 -7.86
CA TYR A 502 -13.12 22.77 -6.90
C TYR A 502 -12.07 23.44 -5.97
N ARG A 503 -12.00 24.78 -5.92
CA ARG A 503 -11.03 25.50 -5.07
C ARG A 503 -11.72 26.40 -4.01
N ASN A 504 -12.74 25.87 -3.38
CA ASN A 504 -13.58 26.63 -2.46
C ASN A 504 -12.89 27.07 -1.15
N LEU A 505 -11.94 26.29 -0.61
CA LEU A 505 -11.21 26.62 0.63
C LEU A 505 -10.13 27.69 0.42
N ASP A 506 -9.66 27.88 -0.79
CA ASP A 506 -8.63 28.88 -1.10
C ASP A 506 -9.19 30.33 -1.09
N ARG A 507 -10.51 30.49 -1.06
CA ARG A 507 -11.17 31.78 -0.91
C ARG A 507 -10.96 32.27 0.51
N GLY A 508 -10.24 33.36 0.67
CA GLY A 508 -9.61 33.89 1.89
C GLY A 508 -10.41 33.95 3.18
N ASP A 509 -11.73 33.87 3.23
CA ASP A 509 -12.50 34.05 4.47
C ASP A 509 -13.60 32.99 4.60
N TRP A 510 -13.16 31.72 4.84
CA TRP A 510 -14.12 30.64 5.14
C TRP A 510 -15.07 31.01 6.29
N ALA A 511 -14.54 31.67 7.34
CA ALA A 511 -15.32 32.09 8.50
C ALA A 511 -16.28 33.25 8.24
N GLU A 512 -16.13 34.01 7.15
CA GLU A 512 -16.94 35.19 6.81
C GLU A 512 -18.06 34.92 5.79
N ARG A 513 -18.14 33.69 5.25
CA ARG A 513 -19.15 33.31 4.23
C ARG A 513 -20.59 33.22 4.74
N GLY A 514 -20.84 33.40 6.03
CA GLY A 514 -22.12 33.27 6.67
C GLY A 514 -22.66 34.58 7.30
N LEU A 515 -22.11 35.73 6.89
CA LEU A 515 -22.61 37.04 7.31
C LEU A 515 -23.35 37.74 6.19
#